data_9696fa47307cddef5c7d5eb785e7c9af
#
_entry.id   9696fa47307cddef5c7d5eb785e7c9af
#
_cell.length_a   1.000
_cell.length_b   1.000
_cell.length_c   1.000
_cell.angle_alpha   90.00
_cell.angle_beta   90.00
_cell.angle_gamma   90.00
#
_symmetry.space_group_name_H-M   'P 1'
#
loop_
_entity.id
_entity.type
_entity.pdbx_description
1 polymer ?
#
loop_
_entity_poly.entity_id
_entity_poly.type
_entity_poly.pdbx_seq_one_letter_code
_entity_poly.pdbx_strand_id
1 'polypeptide(L)'
;MGILGRVRAYFGLVESQNRGSLHLHLLVWLFGAPSEDEMHRLLQDAEFRARVLAYIRANLRAHVPGLESAAAIKQTPNETEIAYSRPVDPDAPDYDAQLVNFERRLVRAKQVHTCELRRCLVPNKRGYYRCKRRAPFELSAEDTINEAGEWKSKRLYEYLNG
;
A
#
# COMPACT_ATOMS: atom_id res chain seq x y z
N MET A 1 -3.29 -18.68 -20.76
CA MET A 1 -3.31 -17.20 -20.61
C MET A 1 -2.75 -16.92 -19.24
N GLY A 2 -1.76 -16.01 -19.09
CA GLY A 2 -1.20 -15.70 -17.77
C GLY A 2 -2.15 -14.86 -16.90
N ILE A 3 -1.85 -14.73 -15.61
CA ILE A 3 -2.66 -13.97 -14.62
C ILE A 3 -2.84 -12.50 -15.00
N LEU A 4 -1.92 -11.93 -15.77
CA LEU A 4 -1.98 -10.54 -16.25
C LEU A 4 -2.66 -10.40 -17.62
N GLY A 5 -3.17 -11.49 -18.22
CA GLY A 5 -3.70 -11.48 -19.57
C GLY A 5 -2.61 -11.55 -20.64
N ARG A 6 -2.86 -10.98 -21.83
CA ARG A 6 -1.92 -10.97 -22.95
C ARG A 6 -0.98 -9.75 -22.84
N VAL A 7 0.29 -10.01 -22.60
CA VAL A 7 1.33 -8.96 -22.50
C VAL A 7 1.77 -8.53 -23.89
N ARG A 8 1.77 -7.21 -24.14
CA ARG A 8 2.27 -6.56 -25.35
C ARG A 8 3.77 -6.27 -25.26
N ALA A 9 4.17 -5.73 -24.13
CA ALA A 9 5.56 -5.37 -23.83
C ALA A 9 5.77 -5.35 -22.31
N TYR A 10 7.01 -5.42 -21.89
CA TYR A 10 7.41 -5.18 -20.51
C TYR A 10 8.76 -4.49 -20.44
N PHE A 11 8.99 -3.78 -19.37
CA PHE A 11 10.28 -3.23 -18.99
C PHE A 11 10.53 -3.52 -17.51
N GLY A 12 11.71 -4.01 -17.18
CA GLY A 12 12.06 -4.34 -15.80
C GLY A 12 13.43 -3.78 -15.43
N LEU A 13 13.54 -3.27 -14.22
CA LEU A 13 14.79 -2.84 -13.59
C LEU A 13 14.95 -3.57 -12.26
N VAL A 14 16.10 -4.21 -12.09
CA VAL A 14 16.47 -4.85 -10.82
C VAL A 14 17.40 -3.92 -10.06
N GLU A 15 17.00 -3.58 -8.84
CA GLU A 15 17.80 -2.77 -7.92
C GLU A 15 18.27 -3.62 -6.73
N SER A 16 19.51 -3.45 -6.34
CA SER A 16 20.00 -3.98 -5.08
C SER A 16 19.64 -3.03 -3.95
N GLN A 17 18.81 -3.50 -3.02
CA GLN A 17 18.51 -2.74 -1.80
C GLN A 17 19.51 -3.08 -0.68
N ASN A 18 19.66 -2.17 0.28
CA ASN A 18 20.48 -2.35 1.46
C ASN A 18 20.31 -3.76 2.05
N ARG A 19 21.37 -4.54 2.21
CA ARG A 19 21.44 -5.92 2.70
C ARG A 19 21.33 -7.02 1.61
N GLY A 20 21.55 -6.69 0.33
CA GLY A 20 21.63 -7.70 -0.74
C GLY A 20 20.29 -8.26 -1.23
N SER A 21 19.16 -7.69 -0.80
CA SER A 21 17.85 -8.04 -1.40
C SER A 21 17.75 -7.44 -2.79
N LEU A 22 17.29 -8.23 -3.73
CA LEU A 22 16.96 -7.73 -5.07
C LEU A 22 15.50 -7.22 -5.08
N HIS A 23 15.31 -6.04 -5.65
CA HIS A 23 14.01 -5.43 -5.84
C HIS A 23 13.74 -5.27 -7.34
N LEU A 24 12.63 -5.80 -7.82
CA LEU A 24 12.23 -5.71 -9.22
C LEU A 24 11.16 -4.63 -9.38
N HIS A 25 11.47 -3.62 -10.19
CA HIS A 25 10.47 -2.71 -10.75
C HIS A 25 10.05 -3.25 -12.12
N LEU A 26 8.79 -3.56 -12.31
CA LEU A 26 8.27 -4.11 -13.54
C LEU A 26 7.10 -3.28 -14.07
N LEU A 27 7.27 -2.74 -15.27
CA LEU A 27 6.21 -2.13 -16.05
C LEU A 27 5.74 -3.14 -17.11
N VAL A 28 4.43 -3.30 -17.20
CA VAL A 28 3.82 -4.26 -18.13
C VAL A 28 2.75 -3.57 -18.96
N TRP A 29 2.86 -3.63 -20.27
CA TRP A 29 1.84 -3.17 -21.20
C TRP A 29 1.01 -4.35 -21.68
N LEU A 30 -0.31 -4.26 -21.49
CA LEU A 30 -1.23 -5.33 -21.85
C LEU A 30 -1.92 -5.03 -23.18
N PHE A 31 -2.21 -6.06 -23.96
CA PHE A 31 -3.12 -5.92 -25.11
C PHE A 31 -4.53 -5.59 -24.60
N GLY A 32 -5.17 -4.61 -25.24
CA GLY A 32 -6.50 -4.16 -24.85
C GLY A 32 -6.57 -3.25 -23.62
N ALA A 33 -5.41 -2.93 -23.02
CA ALA A 33 -5.37 -1.86 -22.03
C ALA A 33 -5.63 -0.51 -22.71
N PRO A 34 -6.47 0.36 -22.12
CA PRO A 34 -6.73 1.67 -22.66
C PRO A 34 -5.46 2.54 -22.71
N SER A 35 -5.36 3.40 -23.71
CA SER A 35 -4.38 4.49 -23.74
C SER A 35 -4.69 5.51 -22.63
N GLU A 36 -3.78 6.45 -22.40
CA GLU A 36 -3.98 7.54 -21.42
C GLU A 36 -5.26 8.34 -21.73
N ASP A 37 -5.43 8.76 -23.00
CA ASP A 37 -6.62 9.51 -23.43
C ASP A 37 -7.92 8.70 -23.31
N GLU A 38 -7.86 7.41 -23.60
CA GLU A 38 -8.99 6.50 -23.41
C GLU A 38 -9.31 6.32 -21.93
N MET A 39 -8.30 6.19 -21.08
CA MET A 39 -8.49 6.08 -19.64
C MET A 39 -9.16 7.34 -19.09
N HIS A 40 -8.70 8.54 -19.48
CA HIS A 40 -9.35 9.80 -19.10
C HIS A 40 -10.81 9.87 -19.50
N ARG A 41 -11.15 9.42 -20.72
CA ARG A 41 -12.54 9.36 -21.18
C ARG A 41 -13.37 8.34 -20.38
N LEU A 42 -12.82 7.16 -20.15
CA LEU A 42 -13.49 6.11 -19.38
C LEU A 42 -13.75 6.53 -17.92
N LEU A 43 -12.85 7.30 -17.33
CA LEU A 43 -13.00 7.81 -15.95
C LEU A 43 -14.11 8.85 -15.80
N GLN A 44 -14.64 9.42 -16.91
CA GLN A 44 -15.84 10.27 -16.85
C GLN A 44 -17.11 9.44 -16.55
N ASP A 45 -17.09 8.13 -16.85
CA ASP A 45 -18.18 7.22 -16.55
C ASP A 45 -18.12 6.74 -15.09
N ALA A 46 -19.22 6.92 -14.36
CA ALA A 46 -19.31 6.57 -12.94
C ALA A 46 -19.24 5.05 -12.70
N GLU A 47 -19.81 4.26 -13.60
CA GLU A 47 -19.78 2.79 -13.51
C GLU A 47 -18.36 2.26 -13.74
N PHE A 48 -17.66 2.85 -14.70
CA PHE A 48 -16.24 2.50 -14.92
C PHE A 48 -15.40 2.84 -13.71
N ARG A 49 -15.56 4.03 -13.09
CA ARG A 49 -14.87 4.38 -11.84
C ARG A 49 -15.17 3.38 -10.73
N ALA A 50 -16.42 2.95 -10.59
CA ALA A 50 -16.79 1.96 -9.58
C ALA A 50 -16.08 0.61 -9.79
N ARG A 51 -15.96 0.16 -11.04
CA ARG A 51 -15.21 -1.07 -11.40
C ARG A 51 -13.72 -0.94 -11.12
N VAL A 52 -13.10 0.18 -11.47
CA VAL A 52 -11.69 0.47 -11.16
C VAL A 52 -11.47 0.47 -9.65
N LEU A 53 -12.36 1.11 -8.90
CA LEU A 53 -12.29 1.16 -7.45
C LEU A 53 -12.45 -0.23 -6.82
N ALA A 54 -13.37 -1.06 -7.33
CA ALA A 54 -13.53 -2.44 -6.88
C ALA A 54 -12.25 -3.28 -7.13
N TYR A 55 -11.62 -3.10 -8.29
CA TYR A 55 -10.34 -3.73 -8.60
C TYR A 55 -9.23 -3.27 -7.65
N ILE A 56 -9.12 -1.97 -7.38
CA ILE A 56 -8.14 -1.43 -6.43
C ILE A 56 -8.36 -2.05 -5.04
N ARG A 57 -9.60 -2.06 -4.54
CA ARG A 57 -9.95 -2.64 -3.24
C ARG A 57 -9.62 -4.13 -3.12
N ALA A 58 -9.75 -4.88 -4.20
CA ALA A 58 -9.42 -6.30 -4.22
C ALA A 58 -7.91 -6.57 -4.17
N ASN A 59 -7.09 -5.62 -4.62
CA ASN A 59 -5.64 -5.82 -4.77
C ASN A 59 -4.79 -4.96 -3.82
N LEU A 60 -5.33 -3.82 -3.36
CA LEU A 60 -4.62 -2.86 -2.52
C LEU A 60 -5.47 -2.53 -1.29
N ARG A 61 -4.91 -2.76 -0.12
CA ARG A 61 -5.55 -2.40 1.15
C ARG A 61 -4.72 -1.35 1.87
N ALA A 62 -5.33 -0.23 2.19
CA ALA A 62 -4.72 0.84 2.97
C ALA A 62 -5.02 0.73 4.48
N HIS A 63 -5.85 -0.22 4.88
CA HIS A 63 -6.14 -0.54 6.26
C HIS A 63 -6.15 -2.06 6.46
N VAL A 64 -5.80 -2.49 7.66
CA VAL A 64 -5.76 -3.90 8.04
C VAL A 64 -6.58 -4.08 9.32
N PRO A 65 -7.48 -5.07 9.37
CA PRO A 65 -8.24 -5.38 10.58
C PRO A 65 -7.33 -5.59 11.80
N GLY A 66 -7.67 -4.94 12.90
CA GLY A 66 -6.88 -4.95 14.14
C GLY A 66 -5.79 -3.87 14.20
N LEU A 67 -5.70 -2.98 13.18
CA LEU A 67 -4.83 -1.80 13.18
C LEU A 67 -5.60 -0.50 12.91
N GLU A 68 -6.89 -0.47 13.28
CA GLU A 68 -7.80 0.66 12.98
C GLU A 68 -7.62 1.86 13.91
N SER A 69 -6.81 1.73 14.93
CA SER A 69 -6.57 2.83 15.89
C SER A 69 -5.10 2.94 16.28
N ALA A 70 -4.74 4.12 16.73
CA ALA A 70 -3.43 4.37 17.30
C ALA A 70 -3.10 3.44 18.49
N ALA A 71 -4.09 3.14 19.30
CA ALA A 71 -3.94 2.21 20.42
C ALA A 71 -3.65 0.78 19.93
N ALA A 72 -4.40 0.28 18.96
CA ALA A 72 -4.18 -1.03 18.34
C ALA A 72 -2.79 -1.15 17.70
N ILE A 73 -2.35 -0.09 17.02
CA ILE A 73 -0.99 -0.03 16.44
C ILE A 73 0.08 -0.11 17.53
N LYS A 74 -0.08 0.62 18.64
CA LYS A 74 0.88 0.58 19.76
C LYS A 74 0.92 -0.79 20.46
N GLN A 75 -0.23 -1.44 20.58
CA GLN A 75 -0.33 -2.76 21.22
C GLN A 75 0.22 -3.89 20.34
N THR A 76 0.23 -3.72 19.02
CA THR A 76 0.78 -4.72 18.11
C THR A 76 2.32 -4.62 18.11
N PRO A 77 3.05 -5.72 18.39
CA PRO A 77 4.49 -5.72 18.43
C PRO A 77 5.13 -5.23 17.13
N ASN A 78 6.19 -4.43 17.24
CA ASN A 78 6.97 -3.97 16.09
C ASN A 78 8.15 -4.92 15.86
N GLU A 79 7.92 -6.00 15.17
CA GLU A 79 8.90 -7.06 14.91
C GLU A 79 9.70 -6.75 13.64
N THR A 80 10.83 -6.10 13.78
CA THR A 80 11.65 -5.65 12.64
C THR A 80 12.10 -6.79 11.72
N GLU A 81 12.28 -7.99 12.27
CA GLU A 81 12.78 -9.17 11.54
C GLU A 81 11.66 -10.04 10.94
N ILE A 82 10.39 -9.70 11.16
CA ILE A 82 9.25 -10.51 10.68
C ILE A 82 9.27 -10.73 9.15
N ALA A 83 9.81 -9.80 8.38
CA ALA A 83 9.91 -9.94 6.92
C ALA A 83 10.86 -11.07 6.48
N TYR A 84 11.69 -11.57 7.37
CA TYR A 84 12.62 -12.68 7.14
C TYR A 84 12.13 -14.00 7.75
N SER A 85 10.99 -13.99 8.44
CA SER A 85 10.37 -15.19 8.96
C SER A 85 9.81 -16.04 7.82
N ARG A 86 9.65 -17.34 8.07
CA ARG A 86 8.99 -18.23 7.12
C ARG A 86 7.54 -17.81 6.93
N PRO A 87 6.99 -17.95 5.72
CA PRO A 87 5.55 -17.82 5.49
C PRO A 87 4.77 -18.78 6.39
N VAL A 88 3.51 -18.43 6.63
CA VAL A 88 2.57 -19.34 7.30
C VAL A 88 2.43 -20.62 6.48
N ASP A 89 2.46 -21.77 7.16
CA ASP A 89 2.30 -23.07 6.54
C ASP A 89 0.86 -23.19 5.98
N PRO A 90 0.69 -23.37 4.65
CA PRO A 90 -0.63 -23.48 4.06
C PRO A 90 -1.41 -24.74 4.50
N ASP A 91 -0.72 -25.75 5.00
CA ASP A 91 -1.33 -27.00 5.48
C ASP A 91 -1.67 -26.96 6.98
N ALA A 92 -1.42 -25.83 7.67
CA ALA A 92 -1.77 -25.69 9.07
C ALA A 92 -3.29 -25.67 9.27
N PRO A 93 -3.83 -26.36 10.28
CA PRO A 93 -5.28 -26.44 10.53
C PRO A 93 -5.97 -25.08 10.75
N ASP A 94 -5.21 -24.09 11.22
CA ASP A 94 -5.64 -22.73 11.52
C ASP A 94 -4.97 -21.68 10.58
N TYR A 95 -4.64 -22.10 9.36
CA TYR A 95 -3.92 -21.30 8.37
C TYR A 95 -4.48 -19.88 8.21
N ASP A 96 -5.80 -19.74 8.03
CA ASP A 96 -6.43 -18.43 7.82
C ASP A 96 -6.23 -17.49 9.02
N ALA A 97 -6.36 -18.00 10.23
CA ALA A 97 -6.15 -17.22 11.45
C ALA A 97 -4.68 -16.82 11.61
N GLN A 98 -3.76 -17.74 11.35
CA GLN A 98 -2.33 -17.47 11.36
C GLN A 98 -1.95 -16.44 10.29
N LEU A 99 -2.50 -16.54 9.07
CA LEU A 99 -2.25 -15.61 7.97
C LEU A 99 -2.71 -14.20 8.31
N VAL A 100 -3.91 -14.02 8.84
CA VAL A 100 -4.43 -12.71 9.28
C VAL A 100 -3.54 -12.10 10.37
N ASN A 101 -3.12 -12.90 11.35
CA ASN A 101 -2.23 -12.44 12.40
C ASN A 101 -0.84 -12.07 11.85
N PHE A 102 -0.29 -12.89 10.96
CA PHE A 102 1.00 -12.64 10.32
C PHE A 102 0.95 -11.36 9.47
N GLU A 103 -0.09 -11.17 8.66
CA GLU A 103 -0.31 -9.97 7.87
C GLU A 103 -0.33 -8.71 8.76
N ARG A 104 -1.10 -8.74 9.85
CA ARG A 104 -1.19 -7.62 10.81
C ARG A 104 0.17 -7.24 11.39
N ARG A 105 0.95 -8.23 11.84
CA ARG A 105 2.30 -8.01 12.38
C ARG A 105 3.26 -7.49 11.32
N LEU A 106 3.19 -8.03 10.10
CA LEU A 106 4.01 -7.59 8.96
C LEU A 106 3.72 -6.15 8.57
N VAL A 107 2.43 -5.80 8.46
CA VAL A 107 2.00 -4.41 8.15
C VAL A 107 2.45 -3.47 9.27
N ARG A 108 2.29 -3.86 10.54
CA ARG A 108 2.75 -3.05 11.68
C ARG A 108 4.26 -2.77 11.60
N ALA A 109 5.05 -3.76 11.27
CA ALA A 109 6.51 -3.65 11.26
C ALA A 109 7.08 -2.95 10.01
N LYS A 110 6.41 -3.09 8.85
CA LYS A 110 7.00 -2.67 7.57
C LYS A 110 6.25 -1.56 6.84
N GLN A 111 4.94 -1.40 7.09
CA GLN A 111 4.11 -0.45 6.34
C GLN A 111 3.58 0.71 7.20
N VAL A 112 3.45 0.53 8.51
CA VAL A 112 3.08 1.64 9.39
C VAL A 112 4.24 2.63 9.47
N HIS A 113 3.98 3.87 9.04
CA HIS A 113 4.98 4.91 9.08
C HIS A 113 5.13 5.48 10.48
N THR A 114 6.32 5.42 11.02
CA THR A 114 6.72 6.15 12.24
C THR A 114 7.69 7.24 11.86
N CYS A 115 7.41 8.48 12.27
CA CYS A 115 8.28 9.61 11.99
C CYS A 115 9.52 9.56 12.88
N GLU A 116 10.69 9.67 12.26
CA GLU A 116 11.99 9.70 12.94
C GLU A 116 12.77 10.95 12.54
N LEU A 117 13.42 11.61 13.54
CA LEU A 117 14.36 12.68 13.29
C LEU A 117 15.50 12.21 12.37
N ARG A 118 15.92 13.08 11.45
CA ARG A 118 16.98 12.81 10.46
C ARG A 118 16.60 11.80 9.38
N ARG A 119 15.54 11.01 9.54
CA ARG A 119 15.11 10.03 8.54
C ARG A 119 13.99 10.56 7.65
N CYS A 120 12.88 10.99 8.23
CA CYS A 120 11.75 11.55 7.49
C CYS A 120 11.32 12.93 7.98
N LEU A 121 11.67 13.32 9.19
CA LEU A 121 11.38 14.66 9.70
C LEU A 121 12.44 15.66 9.24
N VAL A 122 11.98 16.72 8.59
CA VAL A 122 12.83 17.84 8.13
C VAL A 122 12.27 19.15 8.63
N PRO A 123 13.12 20.11 9.02
CA PRO A 123 12.66 21.44 9.42
C PRO A 123 12.09 22.17 8.18
N ASN A 124 11.01 22.88 8.40
CA ASN A 124 10.49 23.85 7.43
C ASN A 124 11.17 25.22 7.61
N LYS A 125 10.84 26.18 6.74
CA LYS A 125 11.40 27.55 6.80
C LYS A 125 11.11 28.28 8.13
N ARG A 126 10.13 27.85 8.92
CA ARG A 126 9.74 28.41 10.22
C ARG A 126 10.32 27.63 11.40
N GLY A 127 11.21 26.64 11.16
CA GLY A 127 11.82 25.80 12.18
C GLY A 127 10.96 24.65 12.70
N TYR A 128 9.72 24.47 12.23
CA TYR A 128 8.88 23.33 12.58
C TYR A 128 9.25 22.10 11.76
N TYR A 129 9.23 20.95 12.37
CA TYR A 129 9.47 19.70 11.68
C TYR A 129 8.24 19.25 10.88
N ARG A 130 8.47 18.76 9.67
CA ARG A 130 7.45 18.13 8.82
C ARG A 130 7.95 16.81 8.28
N CYS A 131 7.05 15.85 8.11
CA CYS A 131 7.39 14.58 7.48
C CYS A 131 7.59 14.76 5.96
N LYS A 132 8.72 14.28 5.41
CA LYS A 132 8.97 14.24 3.96
C LYS A 132 7.90 13.45 3.20
N ARG A 133 7.31 12.43 3.85
CA ARG A 133 6.24 11.58 3.30
C ARG A 133 4.85 12.18 3.49
N ARG A 134 4.75 13.42 3.98
CA ARG A 134 3.49 14.14 4.24
C ARG A 134 2.58 13.47 5.28
N ALA A 135 3.12 12.64 6.18
CA ALA A 135 2.35 12.15 7.31
C ALA A 135 2.13 13.29 8.35
N PRO A 136 1.00 13.32 9.06
CA PRO A 136 -0.16 12.42 8.93
C PRO A 136 -0.90 12.67 7.61
N PHE A 137 -1.49 11.62 7.08
CA PHE A 137 -2.31 11.73 5.87
C PHE A 137 -3.76 12.04 6.25
N GLU A 138 -4.51 12.67 5.34
CA GLU A 138 -5.93 12.95 5.55
C GLU A 138 -6.72 11.67 5.83
N LEU A 139 -7.64 11.74 6.79
CA LEU A 139 -8.59 10.68 7.04
C LEU A 139 -9.60 10.59 5.90
N SER A 140 -10.03 9.39 5.59
CA SER A 140 -11.09 9.12 4.62
C SER A 140 -11.90 7.91 5.09
N ALA A 141 -13.21 8.08 5.22
CA ALA A 141 -14.09 7.00 5.62
C ALA A 141 -14.20 5.91 4.54
N GLU A 142 -13.98 6.28 3.28
CA GLU A 142 -14.15 5.41 2.12
C GLU A 142 -13.01 5.58 1.12
N ASP A 143 -12.84 4.54 0.29
CA ASP A 143 -12.04 4.65 -0.91
C ASP A 143 -12.84 5.39 -1.98
N THR A 144 -12.22 6.34 -2.65
CA THR A 144 -12.82 7.09 -3.76
C THR A 144 -11.85 7.23 -4.92
N ILE A 145 -12.39 7.38 -6.12
CA ILE A 145 -11.66 7.80 -7.31
C ILE A 145 -12.49 8.87 -8.02
N ASN A 146 -11.86 9.98 -8.36
CA ASN A 146 -12.52 11.07 -9.07
C ASN A 146 -12.36 10.94 -10.59
N GLU A 147 -12.96 11.88 -11.34
CA GLU A 147 -12.92 11.93 -12.81
C GLU A 147 -11.51 12.16 -13.35
N ALA A 148 -10.63 12.76 -12.58
CA ALA A 148 -9.20 12.92 -12.91
C ALA A 148 -8.38 11.65 -12.64
N GLY A 149 -8.99 10.58 -12.07
CA GLY A 149 -8.28 9.35 -11.71
C GLY A 149 -7.52 9.42 -10.40
N GLU A 150 -7.70 10.49 -9.62
CA GLU A 150 -7.06 10.60 -8.31
C GLU A 150 -7.76 9.66 -7.32
N TRP A 151 -7.01 8.72 -6.83
CA TRP A 151 -7.45 7.75 -5.84
C TRP A 151 -7.17 8.24 -4.43
N LYS A 152 -8.20 8.19 -3.57
CA LYS A 152 -8.12 8.42 -2.13
C LYS A 152 -8.45 7.12 -1.41
N SER A 153 -7.48 6.56 -0.70
CA SER A 153 -7.70 5.32 0.05
C SER A 153 -8.48 5.57 1.34
N LYS A 154 -9.30 4.61 1.74
CA LYS A 154 -9.90 4.57 3.08
C LYS A 154 -8.80 4.63 4.13
N ARG A 155 -8.92 5.57 5.06
CA ARG A 155 -7.95 5.79 6.12
C ARG A 155 -8.66 6.22 7.39
N LEU A 156 -8.69 5.35 8.38
CA LEU A 156 -9.51 5.48 9.57
C LEU A 156 -8.75 6.07 10.77
N TYR A 157 -7.44 6.24 10.68
CA TYR A 157 -6.62 6.75 11.78
C TYR A 157 -5.45 7.58 11.28
N GLU A 158 -5.10 8.58 12.06
CA GLU A 158 -3.86 9.34 11.87
C GLU A 158 -2.66 8.51 12.34
N TYR A 159 -1.62 8.48 11.54
CA TYR A 159 -0.35 7.93 12.00
C TYR A 159 0.18 8.79 13.14
N LEU A 160 0.46 8.15 14.26
CA LEU A 160 1.02 8.84 15.41
C LEU A 160 2.39 9.41 15.04
N ASN A 161 2.51 10.72 15.20
CA ASN A 161 3.80 11.33 15.41
C ASN A 161 4.26 10.89 16.80
N GLY A 162 5.26 9.99 16.85
CA GLY A 162 5.93 9.61 18.09
C GLY A 162 6.78 10.74 18.61
#